data_94bcdcdbfd0ed29fbc235ca501583d8b
#
_entry.id   94bcdcdbfd0ed29fbc235ca501583d8b
#
_cell.length_a   1.000
_cell.length_b   1.000
_cell.length_c   1.000
_cell.angle_alpha   90.00
_cell.angle_beta   90.00
_cell.angle_gamma   90.00
#
_symmetry.space_group_name_H-M   'P 1'
#
loop_
_entity.id
_entity.type
_entity.pdbx_description
1 polymer ?
#
loop_
_entity_poly.entity_id
_entity_poly.type
_entity_poly.pdbx_seq_one_letter_code
_entity_poly.pdbx_strand_id
1 'polypeptide(L)'
;MLDGAGTPLTPFLLWTDTRQPVLPELLRQLNRHPDFLATTGIGTGLGTGSAVSKLFWFRHETPDCWARAARVLTLADYLSWSLTGCRSGDAGTASLLGLMDQQRLAWWPKALAAAGLRAEQLVQPLRPGTLVGPVSPVGAARLGLKAGIPVVAGSLDHHAAAIGAGLGERAPVSESTGTVLACVAMCDRYEPRTGLCTLPGVEPGTWVQLAFDNNGAGVLEWYRRTYAPDMSFKELDRLAAAVPPDCDGLTALPQAHKQPGLDGFTNRQAAHGHGHYARAIMTSTTDTLGVLLDRLSPAGRPDKVVATGGGAHSPFWLQLKRERLGLDIFPAECSEPACRGAALLAARAATAPQAQWQLQ
;
A
#
# COMPACT_ATOMS: atom_id res chain seq x y z
N MET A 1 12.01 -15.48 6.09
CA MET A 1 12.54 -16.65 5.37
C MET A 1 12.28 -17.92 6.17
N LEU A 2 12.04 -19.06 5.49
CA LEU A 2 11.85 -20.37 6.12
C LEU A 2 12.86 -21.37 5.54
N ASP A 3 13.24 -22.36 6.35
CA ASP A 3 14.02 -23.50 5.89
C ASP A 3 13.18 -24.55 5.14
N GLY A 4 13.79 -25.67 4.73
CA GLY A 4 13.11 -26.77 4.01
C GLY A 4 11.99 -27.44 4.82
N ALA A 5 12.09 -27.44 6.15
CA ALA A 5 11.05 -27.97 7.05
C ALA A 5 9.93 -26.96 7.34
N GLY A 6 10.07 -25.71 6.88
CA GLY A 6 9.11 -24.63 7.15
C GLY A 6 9.34 -23.91 8.47
N THR A 7 10.52 -24.09 9.09
CA THR A 7 10.90 -23.40 10.32
C THR A 7 11.36 -21.97 9.99
N PRO A 8 10.88 -20.94 10.72
CA PRO A 8 11.34 -19.58 10.52
C PRO A 8 12.85 -19.42 10.77
N LEU A 9 13.55 -18.85 9.82
CA LEU A 9 14.98 -18.50 9.90
C LEU A 9 15.18 -17.05 10.34
N THR A 10 14.16 -16.21 10.14
CA THR A 10 14.20 -14.77 10.41
C THR A 10 12.89 -14.31 11.01
N PRO A 11 12.88 -13.24 11.82
CA PRO A 11 11.65 -12.54 12.15
C PRO A 11 11.04 -11.91 10.88
N PHE A 12 9.80 -11.41 10.98
CA PHE A 12 9.22 -10.55 9.97
C PHE A 12 9.96 -9.22 9.90
N LEU A 13 10.18 -8.73 8.69
CA LEU A 13 10.71 -7.41 8.43
C LEU A 13 9.58 -6.47 8.05
N LEU A 14 9.49 -5.37 8.76
CA LEU A 14 8.53 -4.31 8.42
C LEU A 14 9.05 -3.49 7.23
N TRP A 15 8.15 -2.81 6.55
CA TRP A 15 8.50 -1.88 5.48
C TRP A 15 9.38 -0.72 5.96
N THR A 16 9.25 -0.33 7.24
CA THR A 16 10.06 0.70 7.90
C THR A 16 11.47 0.26 8.28
N ASP A 17 11.82 -1.03 8.12
CA ASP A 17 13.15 -1.54 8.45
C ASP A 17 14.22 -0.93 7.54
N THR A 18 15.26 -0.35 8.12
CA THR A 18 16.31 0.43 7.44
C THR A 18 17.65 -0.29 7.38
N ARG A 19 17.72 -1.61 7.67
CA ARG A 19 18.96 -2.40 7.69
C ARG A 19 19.77 -2.35 6.39
N GLN A 20 19.12 -2.10 5.25
CA GLN A 20 19.76 -1.94 3.96
C GLN A 20 19.73 -0.44 3.55
N PRO A 21 20.70 0.37 4.01
CA PRO A 21 20.67 1.82 3.82
C PRO A 21 21.03 2.27 2.39
N VAL A 22 21.66 1.38 1.61
CA VAL A 22 22.08 1.66 0.22
C VAL A 22 21.42 0.66 -0.71
N LEU A 23 20.79 1.17 -1.79
CA LEU A 23 20.20 0.30 -2.80
C LEU A 23 21.31 -0.52 -3.48
N PRO A 24 21.22 -1.88 -3.49
CA PRO A 24 22.19 -2.74 -4.16
C PRO A 24 22.35 -2.45 -5.65
N GLU A 25 23.57 -2.55 -6.17
CA GLU A 25 23.86 -2.21 -7.57
C GLU A 25 23.03 -3.05 -8.56
N LEU A 26 22.84 -4.34 -8.30
CA LEU A 26 22.01 -5.20 -9.15
C LEU A 26 20.56 -4.71 -9.23
N LEU A 27 20.00 -4.17 -8.16
CA LEU A 27 18.66 -3.57 -8.16
C LEU A 27 18.64 -2.20 -8.86
N ARG A 28 19.73 -1.41 -8.76
CA ARG A 28 19.87 -0.19 -9.56
C ARG A 28 19.89 -0.48 -11.06
N GLN A 29 20.64 -1.51 -11.46
CA GLN A 29 20.68 -1.98 -12.85
C GLN A 29 19.31 -2.49 -13.31
N LEU A 30 18.61 -3.25 -12.46
CA LEU A 30 17.27 -3.72 -12.73
C LEU A 30 16.29 -2.55 -12.94
N ASN A 31 16.32 -1.51 -12.09
CA ASN A 31 15.51 -0.31 -12.26
C ASN A 31 15.75 0.42 -13.60
N ARG A 32 17.00 0.36 -14.11
CA ARG A 32 17.38 0.97 -15.40
C ARG A 32 17.09 0.08 -16.60
N HIS A 33 16.69 -1.16 -16.36
CA HIS A 33 16.39 -2.07 -17.46
C HIS A 33 15.21 -1.55 -18.28
N PRO A 34 15.28 -1.49 -19.62
CA PRO A 34 14.24 -0.90 -20.46
C PRO A 34 12.87 -1.57 -20.28
N ASP A 35 12.84 -2.86 -19.99
CA ASP A 35 11.61 -3.61 -19.79
C ASP A 35 11.11 -3.57 -18.35
N PHE A 36 11.83 -2.97 -17.39
CA PHE A 36 11.48 -3.06 -15.97
C PHE A 36 10.05 -2.53 -15.70
N LEU A 37 9.76 -1.30 -16.12
CA LEU A 37 8.44 -0.70 -15.94
C LEU A 37 7.35 -1.50 -16.67
N ALA A 38 7.59 -1.84 -17.93
CA ALA A 38 6.61 -2.56 -18.75
C ALA A 38 6.32 -3.97 -18.22
N THR A 39 7.30 -4.63 -17.60
CA THR A 39 7.14 -5.99 -17.06
C THR A 39 6.56 -5.96 -15.65
N THR A 40 7.13 -5.13 -14.76
CA THR A 40 6.80 -5.18 -13.33
C THR A 40 5.67 -4.26 -12.90
N GLY A 41 5.30 -3.27 -13.70
CA GLY A 41 4.32 -2.25 -13.33
C GLY A 41 4.79 -1.28 -12.22
N ILE A 42 6.04 -1.39 -11.76
CA ILE A 42 6.55 -0.59 -10.63
C ILE A 42 7.22 0.70 -11.12
N GLY A 43 6.40 1.69 -11.39
CA GLY A 43 6.86 2.97 -11.92
C GLY A 43 7.54 3.88 -10.90
N THR A 44 7.52 3.53 -9.62
CA THR A 44 8.31 4.19 -8.56
C THR A 44 9.75 3.68 -8.51
N GLY A 45 10.03 2.56 -9.17
CA GLY A 45 11.28 1.83 -9.04
C GLY A 45 11.44 1.13 -7.68
N LEU A 46 12.51 0.36 -7.56
CA LEU A 46 12.93 -0.26 -6.30
C LEU A 46 13.81 0.72 -5.51
N GLY A 47 13.55 0.86 -4.23
CA GLY A 47 14.32 1.69 -3.31
C GLY A 47 14.90 0.87 -2.15
N THR A 48 15.61 1.54 -1.23
CA THR A 48 16.13 0.92 0.00
C THR A 48 15.02 0.36 0.90
N GLY A 49 13.83 0.98 0.87
CA GLY A 49 12.63 0.51 1.57
C GLY A 49 11.98 -0.73 0.96
N SER A 50 12.29 -1.09 -0.29
CA SER A 50 11.71 -2.27 -0.94
C SER A 50 12.13 -3.55 -0.21
N ALA A 51 11.19 -4.49 -0.06
CA ALA A 51 11.46 -5.75 0.64
C ALA A 51 12.63 -6.52 0.01
N VAL A 52 12.71 -6.52 -1.34
CA VAL A 52 13.79 -7.19 -2.08
C VAL A 52 15.17 -6.63 -1.74
N SER A 53 15.31 -5.33 -1.47
CA SER A 53 16.61 -4.75 -1.10
C SER A 53 17.13 -5.31 0.23
N LYS A 54 16.25 -5.61 1.18
CA LYS A 54 16.59 -6.17 2.49
C LYS A 54 17.09 -7.61 2.40
N LEU A 55 16.75 -8.35 1.32
CA LEU A 55 17.27 -9.69 1.08
C LEU A 55 18.79 -9.68 0.81
N PHE A 56 19.30 -8.59 0.25
CA PHE A 56 20.75 -8.43 0.04
C PHE A 56 21.51 -8.30 1.37
N TRP A 57 20.90 -7.66 2.37
CA TRP A 57 21.47 -7.62 3.70
C TRP A 57 21.64 -9.03 4.27
N PHE A 58 20.62 -9.90 4.19
CA PHE A 58 20.73 -11.27 4.66
C PHE A 58 21.77 -12.08 3.90
N ARG A 59 21.83 -11.88 2.59
CA ARG A 59 22.81 -12.56 1.74
C ARG A 59 24.25 -12.20 2.11
N HIS A 60 24.48 -10.97 2.57
CA HIS A 60 25.80 -10.45 2.92
C HIS A 60 26.14 -10.68 4.39
N GLU A 61 25.24 -10.30 5.30
CA GLU A 61 25.50 -10.29 6.74
C GLU A 61 25.22 -11.64 7.41
N THR A 62 24.35 -12.47 6.82
CA THR A 62 23.98 -13.77 7.37
C THR A 62 23.93 -14.84 6.28
N PRO A 63 25.07 -15.12 5.61
CA PRO A 63 25.11 -16.03 4.45
C PRO A 63 24.64 -17.45 4.76
N ASP A 64 24.88 -17.96 5.97
CA ASP A 64 24.40 -19.29 6.41
C ASP A 64 22.86 -19.32 6.51
N CYS A 65 22.26 -18.26 7.00
CA CYS A 65 20.79 -18.11 7.03
C CYS A 65 20.25 -18.07 5.61
N TRP A 66 20.88 -17.28 4.73
CA TRP A 66 20.51 -17.18 3.33
C TRP A 66 20.62 -18.52 2.59
N ALA A 67 21.70 -19.27 2.79
CA ALA A 67 21.92 -20.58 2.15
C ALA A 67 20.85 -21.62 2.54
N ARG A 68 20.34 -21.53 3.78
CA ARG A 68 19.28 -22.41 4.29
C ARG A 68 17.87 -22.00 3.86
N ALA A 69 17.70 -20.78 3.32
CA ALA A 69 16.38 -20.25 2.96
C ALA A 69 15.77 -21.04 1.78
N ALA A 70 14.85 -21.92 2.10
CA ALA A 70 14.07 -22.67 1.12
C ALA A 70 12.83 -21.90 0.64
N ARG A 71 12.33 -20.94 1.46
CA ARG A 71 11.19 -20.07 1.12
C ARG A 71 11.45 -18.63 1.55
N VAL A 72 11.02 -17.70 0.69
CA VAL A 72 11.01 -16.27 0.94
C VAL A 72 9.56 -15.81 0.75
N LEU A 73 8.90 -15.39 1.81
CA LEU A 73 7.47 -15.15 1.86
C LEU A 73 7.19 -13.73 2.35
N THR A 74 6.18 -13.09 1.78
CA THR A 74 5.55 -11.92 2.40
C THR A 74 4.77 -12.38 3.64
N LEU A 75 4.31 -11.44 4.47
CA LEU A 75 3.48 -11.77 5.62
C LEU A 75 2.17 -12.47 5.18
N ALA A 76 1.53 -11.96 4.13
CA ALA A 76 0.30 -12.54 3.59
C ALA A 76 0.52 -13.97 3.07
N ASP A 77 1.64 -14.21 2.37
CA ASP A 77 2.01 -15.53 1.88
C ASP A 77 2.27 -16.51 3.03
N TYR A 78 2.95 -16.05 4.09
CA TYR A 78 3.21 -16.87 5.27
C TYR A 78 1.92 -17.28 5.98
N LEU A 79 0.96 -16.35 6.11
CA LEU A 79 -0.34 -16.65 6.70
C LEU A 79 -1.11 -17.66 5.84
N SER A 80 -1.19 -17.45 4.54
CA SER A 80 -1.86 -18.35 3.61
C SER A 80 -1.23 -19.75 3.62
N TRP A 81 0.11 -19.82 3.59
CA TRP A 81 0.84 -21.08 3.70
C TRP A 81 0.63 -21.78 5.05
N SER A 82 0.66 -21.03 6.16
CA SER A 82 0.45 -21.58 7.51
C SER A 82 -0.94 -22.17 7.69
N LEU A 83 -1.95 -21.60 7.02
CA LEU A 83 -3.33 -22.07 7.05
C LEU A 83 -3.54 -23.29 6.14
N THR A 84 -3.02 -23.25 4.93
CA THR A 84 -3.39 -24.21 3.87
C THR A 84 -2.30 -25.23 3.57
N GLY A 85 -1.03 -24.88 3.80
CA GLY A 85 0.13 -25.61 3.29
C GLY A 85 0.42 -25.35 1.80
N CYS A 86 -0.44 -24.59 1.10
CA CYS A 86 -0.28 -24.29 -0.33
C CYS A 86 0.81 -23.26 -0.57
N ARG A 87 1.47 -23.37 -1.74
CA ARG A 87 2.52 -22.44 -2.19
C ARG A 87 1.98 -21.39 -3.15
N SER A 88 0.84 -20.83 -2.80
CA SER A 88 0.17 -19.77 -3.55
C SER A 88 -0.10 -18.57 -2.66
N GLY A 89 -0.09 -17.38 -3.21
CA GLY A 89 -0.22 -16.14 -2.46
C GLY A 89 -0.73 -14.97 -3.29
N ASP A 90 -0.82 -13.82 -2.66
CA ASP A 90 -1.39 -12.60 -3.24
C ASP A 90 -0.45 -11.92 -4.23
N ALA A 91 -0.88 -11.82 -5.48
CA ALA A 91 -0.16 -11.12 -6.54
C ALA A 91 -0.08 -9.60 -6.30
N GLY A 92 -1.03 -8.99 -5.59
CA GLY A 92 -1.01 -7.56 -5.29
C GLY A 92 0.21 -7.17 -4.44
N THR A 93 0.41 -7.87 -3.31
CA THR A 93 1.59 -7.67 -2.45
C THR A 93 2.87 -8.14 -3.14
N ALA A 94 2.83 -9.28 -3.85
CA ALA A 94 3.96 -9.80 -4.60
C ALA A 94 4.48 -8.83 -5.68
N SER A 95 3.59 -8.04 -6.27
CA SER A 95 3.94 -7.00 -7.25
C SER A 95 4.94 -6.00 -6.71
N LEU A 96 4.79 -5.58 -5.44
CA LEU A 96 5.67 -4.60 -4.81
C LEU A 96 7.09 -5.09 -4.55
N LEU A 97 7.35 -6.38 -4.74
CA LEU A 97 8.72 -6.91 -4.77
C LEU A 97 9.48 -6.45 -6.03
N GLY A 98 8.78 -6.03 -7.10
CA GLY A 98 9.36 -5.64 -8.38
C GLY A 98 10.02 -6.81 -9.13
N LEU A 99 9.58 -8.03 -8.84
CA LEU A 99 10.16 -9.27 -9.39
C LEU A 99 9.18 -10.03 -10.29
N MET A 100 7.96 -9.54 -10.45
CA MET A 100 6.88 -10.24 -11.16
C MET A 100 6.60 -9.62 -12.53
N ASP A 101 6.37 -10.47 -13.53
CA ASP A 101 5.72 -10.10 -14.79
C ASP A 101 4.22 -10.00 -14.53
N GLN A 102 3.71 -8.79 -14.53
CA GLN A 102 2.33 -8.47 -14.17
C GLN A 102 1.30 -9.10 -15.11
N GLN A 103 1.59 -9.08 -16.40
CA GLN A 103 0.65 -9.58 -17.41
C GLN A 103 0.55 -11.10 -17.40
N ARG A 104 1.66 -11.78 -17.10
CA ARG A 104 1.73 -13.26 -17.02
C ARG A 104 1.40 -13.81 -15.64
N LEU A 105 1.33 -12.95 -14.60
CA LEU A 105 1.24 -13.35 -13.20
C LEU A 105 2.31 -14.40 -12.84
N ALA A 106 3.53 -14.15 -13.26
CA ALA A 106 4.65 -15.06 -13.08
C ALA A 106 5.90 -14.31 -12.66
N TRP A 107 6.79 -14.97 -11.97
CA TRP A 107 8.07 -14.37 -11.60
C TRP A 107 8.92 -14.10 -12.84
N TRP A 108 9.49 -12.91 -12.93
CA TRP A 108 10.35 -12.51 -14.04
C TRP A 108 11.77 -13.04 -13.85
N PRO A 109 12.26 -13.99 -14.69
CA PRO A 109 13.54 -14.67 -14.47
C PRO A 109 14.73 -13.71 -14.33
N LYS A 110 14.75 -12.62 -15.11
CA LYS A 110 15.80 -11.61 -15.04
C LYS A 110 15.81 -10.88 -13.67
N ALA A 111 14.65 -10.53 -13.15
CA ALA A 111 14.53 -9.89 -11.84
C ALA A 111 14.89 -10.86 -10.71
N LEU A 112 14.48 -12.12 -10.81
CA LEU A 112 14.90 -13.16 -9.87
C LEU A 112 16.42 -13.32 -9.84
N ALA A 113 17.07 -13.39 -11.00
CA ALA A 113 18.52 -13.47 -11.08
C ALA A 113 19.21 -12.26 -10.43
N ALA A 114 18.70 -11.04 -10.66
CA ALA A 114 19.20 -9.82 -10.01
C ALA A 114 19.04 -9.87 -8.49
N ALA A 115 17.93 -10.41 -7.99
CA ALA A 115 17.67 -10.55 -6.54
C ALA A 115 18.41 -11.75 -5.91
N GLY A 116 18.98 -12.65 -6.71
CA GLY A 116 19.60 -13.89 -6.23
C GLY A 116 18.60 -14.91 -5.72
N LEU A 117 17.38 -14.91 -6.27
CA LEU A 117 16.27 -15.79 -5.93
C LEU A 117 15.98 -16.81 -7.04
N ARG A 118 15.37 -17.91 -6.66
CA ARG A 118 14.78 -18.89 -7.57
C ARG A 118 13.25 -18.87 -7.40
N ALA A 119 12.51 -19.15 -8.47
CA ALA A 119 11.04 -19.16 -8.46
C ALA A 119 10.47 -20.13 -7.40
N GLU A 120 11.15 -21.25 -7.16
CA GLU A 120 10.74 -22.27 -6.18
C GLU A 120 10.81 -21.77 -4.73
N GLN A 121 11.53 -20.67 -4.45
CA GLN A 121 11.59 -20.05 -3.12
C GLN A 121 10.40 -19.14 -2.85
N LEU A 122 9.66 -18.77 -3.88
CA LEU A 122 8.51 -17.85 -3.82
C LEU A 122 7.20 -18.62 -4.00
N VAL A 123 6.09 -17.97 -3.70
CA VAL A 123 4.75 -18.50 -3.94
C VAL A 123 4.32 -18.32 -5.40
N GLN A 124 3.36 -19.13 -5.86
CA GLN A 124 2.63 -18.85 -7.10
C GLN A 124 1.75 -17.62 -6.90
N PRO A 125 1.94 -16.53 -7.66
CA PRO A 125 1.10 -15.33 -7.52
C PRO A 125 -0.32 -15.61 -8.05
N LEU A 126 -1.33 -15.26 -7.27
CA LEU A 126 -2.75 -15.38 -7.61
C LEU A 126 -3.41 -13.99 -7.61
N ARG A 127 -4.36 -13.79 -8.53
CA ARG A 127 -5.21 -12.58 -8.48
C ARG A 127 -6.00 -12.52 -7.18
N PRO A 128 -6.32 -11.29 -6.69
CA PRO A 128 -7.23 -11.13 -5.55
C PRO A 128 -8.54 -11.90 -5.77
N GLY A 129 -9.02 -12.57 -4.74
CA GLY A 129 -10.25 -13.37 -4.81
C GLY A 129 -10.09 -14.79 -5.35
N THR A 130 -8.88 -15.19 -5.79
CA THR A 130 -8.64 -16.58 -6.25
C THR A 130 -8.45 -17.54 -5.07
N LEU A 131 -8.98 -18.75 -5.17
CA LEU A 131 -8.81 -19.78 -4.16
C LEU A 131 -7.33 -20.16 -4.02
N VAL A 132 -6.80 -20.10 -2.79
CA VAL A 132 -5.46 -20.60 -2.43
C VAL A 132 -5.54 -22.10 -2.11
N GLY A 133 -6.53 -22.51 -1.33
CA GLY A 133 -6.77 -23.86 -0.89
C GLY A 133 -7.61 -23.92 0.38
N PRO A 134 -7.96 -25.10 0.87
CA PRO A 134 -8.70 -25.26 2.12
C PRO A 134 -7.76 -25.09 3.34
N VAL A 135 -8.31 -24.64 4.45
CA VAL A 135 -7.61 -24.69 5.75
C VAL A 135 -7.27 -26.15 6.06
N SER A 136 -5.97 -26.41 6.22
CA SER A 136 -5.48 -27.75 6.56
C SER A 136 -5.80 -28.13 8.00
N PRO A 137 -5.78 -29.43 8.37
CA PRO A 137 -5.94 -29.84 9.77
C PRO A 137 -4.93 -29.17 10.72
N VAL A 138 -3.69 -28.96 10.26
CA VAL A 138 -2.63 -28.27 11.02
C VAL A 138 -2.95 -26.80 11.20
N GLY A 139 -3.36 -26.10 10.15
CA GLY A 139 -3.79 -24.70 10.20
C GLY A 139 -5.02 -24.51 11.11
N ALA A 140 -5.98 -25.42 10.99
CA ALA A 140 -7.18 -25.44 11.82
C ALA A 140 -6.84 -25.54 13.32
N ALA A 141 -5.98 -26.47 13.70
CA ALA A 141 -5.57 -26.67 15.09
C ALA A 141 -4.81 -25.46 15.66
N ARG A 142 -3.98 -24.78 14.84
CA ARG A 142 -3.22 -23.59 15.27
C ARG A 142 -4.09 -22.38 15.59
N LEU A 143 -5.18 -22.19 14.87
CA LEU A 143 -6.01 -20.99 14.96
C LEU A 143 -7.41 -21.23 15.52
N GLY A 144 -7.74 -22.45 15.95
CA GLY A 144 -9.08 -22.80 16.44
C GLY A 144 -10.17 -22.73 15.34
N LEU A 145 -9.80 -22.96 14.08
CA LEU A 145 -10.70 -22.95 12.93
C LEU A 145 -11.16 -24.36 12.59
N LYS A 146 -12.17 -24.47 11.72
CA LYS A 146 -12.52 -25.75 11.10
C LYS A 146 -11.60 -26.02 9.91
N ALA A 147 -11.13 -27.27 9.76
CA ALA A 147 -10.47 -27.69 8.54
C ALA A 147 -11.46 -27.66 7.35
N GLY A 148 -10.94 -27.41 6.15
CA GLY A 148 -11.74 -27.35 4.94
C GLY A 148 -12.35 -25.98 4.62
N ILE A 149 -12.24 -24.97 5.50
CA ILE A 149 -12.66 -23.61 5.18
C ILE A 149 -11.79 -23.10 4.00
N PRO A 150 -12.40 -22.56 2.93
CA PRO A 150 -11.63 -22.04 1.80
C PRO A 150 -10.84 -20.80 2.20
N VAL A 151 -9.57 -20.75 1.82
CA VAL A 151 -8.69 -19.58 1.94
C VAL A 151 -8.53 -18.98 0.55
N VAL A 152 -8.71 -17.68 0.46
CA VAL A 152 -8.69 -16.91 -0.78
C VAL A 152 -7.52 -15.94 -0.76
N ALA A 153 -6.87 -15.75 -1.89
CA ALA A 153 -5.85 -14.72 -2.05
C ALA A 153 -6.47 -13.34 -1.77
N GLY A 154 -5.90 -12.62 -0.84
CA GLY A 154 -6.27 -11.26 -0.53
C GLY A 154 -5.77 -10.27 -1.59
N SER A 155 -5.41 -9.09 -1.15
CA SER A 155 -4.76 -8.07 -1.98
C SER A 155 -3.87 -7.19 -1.11
N LEU A 156 -3.04 -6.38 -1.76
CA LEU A 156 -2.36 -5.30 -1.07
C LEU A 156 -3.36 -4.50 -0.23
N ASP A 157 -2.98 -4.10 0.98
CA ASP A 157 -3.85 -3.42 1.95
C ASP A 157 -4.57 -2.19 1.37
N HIS A 158 -3.87 -1.34 0.61
CA HIS A 158 -4.48 -0.20 -0.08
C HIS A 158 -5.53 -0.61 -1.12
N HIS A 159 -5.30 -1.71 -1.86
CA HIS A 159 -6.28 -2.21 -2.82
C HIS A 159 -7.47 -2.86 -2.09
N ALA A 160 -7.22 -3.65 -1.05
CA ALA A 160 -8.28 -4.22 -0.23
C ALA A 160 -9.13 -3.12 0.43
N ALA A 161 -8.49 -2.07 0.96
CA ALA A 161 -9.21 -0.91 1.50
C ALA A 161 -10.04 -0.18 0.45
N ALA A 162 -9.52 -0.02 -0.76
CA ALA A 162 -10.26 0.59 -1.86
C ALA A 162 -11.50 -0.24 -2.25
N ILE A 163 -11.37 -1.57 -2.35
CA ILE A 163 -12.51 -2.49 -2.59
C ILE A 163 -13.55 -2.32 -1.47
N GLY A 164 -13.11 -2.36 -0.21
CA GLY A 164 -14.01 -2.22 0.93
C GLY A 164 -14.67 -0.86 1.06
N ALA A 165 -14.06 0.19 0.51
CA ALA A 165 -14.63 1.52 0.42
C ALA A 165 -15.63 1.67 -0.74
N GLY A 166 -15.69 0.72 -1.68
CA GLY A 166 -16.58 0.75 -2.84
C GLY A 166 -15.92 1.31 -4.09
N LEU A 167 -14.61 1.09 -4.28
CA LEU A 167 -13.92 1.40 -5.53
C LEU A 167 -14.62 0.72 -6.72
N GLY A 168 -14.92 1.49 -7.76
CA GLY A 168 -15.63 1.05 -8.96
C GLY A 168 -17.16 1.06 -8.83
N GLU A 169 -17.71 0.95 -7.63
CA GLU A 169 -19.15 0.99 -7.36
C GLU A 169 -19.62 2.41 -6.97
N ARG A 170 -18.92 3.02 -6.01
CA ARG A 170 -19.27 4.33 -5.43
C ARG A 170 -18.45 5.48 -6.03
N ALA A 171 -17.18 5.21 -6.36
CA ALA A 171 -16.27 6.17 -6.96
C ALA A 171 -15.21 5.45 -7.81
N PRO A 172 -14.72 6.08 -8.90
CA PRO A 172 -13.66 5.51 -9.73
C PRO A 172 -12.29 5.54 -9.05
N VAL A 173 -12.12 6.34 -7.99
CA VAL A 173 -10.88 6.46 -7.21
C VAL A 173 -11.20 6.39 -5.73
N SER A 174 -10.38 5.66 -4.99
CA SER A 174 -10.30 5.69 -3.53
C SER A 174 -9.03 6.42 -3.09
N GLU A 175 -9.14 7.33 -2.13
CA GLU A 175 -8.00 7.92 -1.44
C GLU A 175 -7.91 7.44 0.00
N SER A 176 -6.71 7.37 0.53
CA SER A 176 -6.44 7.06 1.93
C SER A 176 -5.49 8.10 2.50
N THR A 177 -6.02 9.01 3.32
CA THR A 177 -5.21 9.96 4.10
C THR A 177 -4.91 9.32 5.46
N GLY A 178 -3.97 8.37 5.44
CA GLY A 178 -3.39 7.73 6.61
C GLY A 178 -2.01 8.30 6.94
N THR A 179 -1.14 7.55 7.62
CA THR A 179 0.27 7.93 7.84
C THR A 179 0.93 8.32 6.52
N VAL A 180 0.68 7.55 5.47
CA VAL A 180 1.01 7.82 4.07
C VAL A 180 -0.28 8.22 3.35
N LEU A 181 -0.17 9.10 2.38
CA LEU A 181 -1.25 9.41 1.45
C LEU A 181 -1.20 8.43 0.28
N ALA A 182 -2.29 7.77 -0.02
CA ALA A 182 -2.38 6.83 -1.14
C ALA A 182 -3.69 7.00 -1.91
N CYS A 183 -3.63 6.77 -3.21
CA CYS A 183 -4.79 6.77 -4.11
C CYS A 183 -4.77 5.51 -4.96
N VAL A 184 -5.93 4.87 -5.11
CA VAL A 184 -6.12 3.68 -5.92
C VAL A 184 -7.20 3.94 -6.96
N ALA A 185 -6.90 3.67 -8.22
CA ALA A 185 -7.85 3.74 -9.34
C ALA A 185 -7.91 2.41 -10.07
N MET A 186 -9.09 2.02 -10.56
CA MET A 186 -9.24 0.88 -11.46
C MET A 186 -8.87 1.27 -12.89
N CYS A 187 -8.31 0.32 -13.64
CA CYS A 187 -8.13 0.45 -15.09
C CYS A 187 -8.37 -0.90 -15.78
N ASP A 188 -8.90 -0.83 -16.99
CA ASP A 188 -9.27 -1.96 -17.84
C ASP A 188 -8.14 -2.41 -18.78
N ARG A 189 -7.00 -1.72 -18.72
CA ARG A 189 -5.81 -2.01 -19.53
C ARG A 189 -4.55 -1.92 -18.69
N TYR A 190 -3.54 -2.71 -19.08
CA TYR A 190 -2.21 -2.63 -18.50
C TYR A 190 -1.46 -1.43 -19.07
N GLU A 191 -1.44 -0.36 -18.32
CA GLU A 191 -0.76 0.89 -18.70
C GLU A 191 0.19 1.34 -17.58
N PRO A 192 1.35 0.68 -17.40
CA PRO A 192 2.31 1.06 -16.37
C PRO A 192 2.92 2.43 -16.69
N ARG A 193 2.97 3.30 -15.67
CA ARG A 193 3.45 4.68 -15.81
C ARG A 193 4.44 5.01 -14.70
N THR A 194 5.41 5.85 -15.02
CA THR A 194 6.38 6.38 -14.02
C THR A 194 5.63 7.06 -12.86
N GLY A 195 6.05 6.76 -11.63
CA GLY A 195 5.48 7.29 -10.42
C GLY A 195 4.22 6.56 -9.93
N LEU A 196 3.76 5.51 -10.62
CA LEU A 196 2.64 4.66 -10.22
C LEU A 196 3.08 3.21 -10.07
N CYS A 197 2.36 2.45 -9.21
CA CYS A 197 2.44 0.99 -9.20
C CYS A 197 1.17 0.44 -9.87
N THR A 198 1.32 -0.37 -10.92
CA THR A 198 0.22 -1.06 -11.60
C THR A 198 0.17 -2.49 -11.13
N LEU A 199 -0.93 -2.90 -10.52
CA LEU A 199 -1.13 -4.19 -9.86
C LEU A 199 -2.29 -4.95 -10.51
N PRO A 200 -2.36 -6.29 -10.37
CA PRO A 200 -3.49 -7.06 -10.87
C PRO A 200 -4.79 -6.66 -10.18
N GLY A 201 -5.82 -6.43 -10.96
CA GLY A 201 -7.19 -6.28 -10.47
C GLY A 201 -7.82 -7.63 -10.12
N VAL A 202 -9.06 -7.58 -9.61
CA VAL A 202 -9.83 -8.78 -9.23
C VAL A 202 -10.18 -9.61 -10.46
N GLU A 203 -10.73 -8.94 -11.50
CA GLU A 203 -11.11 -9.61 -12.74
C GLU A 203 -9.92 -9.84 -13.66
N PRO A 204 -9.90 -10.95 -14.41
CA PRO A 204 -8.96 -11.11 -15.52
C PRO A 204 -9.03 -9.93 -16.49
N GLY A 205 -7.87 -9.42 -16.90
CA GLY A 205 -7.78 -8.26 -17.81
C GLY A 205 -7.98 -6.90 -17.14
N THR A 206 -8.30 -6.87 -15.83
CA THR A 206 -8.38 -5.61 -15.08
C THR A 206 -7.12 -5.39 -14.23
N TRP A 207 -6.89 -4.12 -13.91
CA TRP A 207 -5.72 -3.64 -13.18
C TRP A 207 -6.13 -2.58 -12.18
N VAL A 208 -5.26 -2.31 -11.23
CA VAL A 208 -5.35 -1.14 -10.36
C VAL A 208 -4.05 -0.36 -10.43
N GLN A 209 -4.17 0.95 -10.41
CA GLN A 209 -3.03 1.85 -10.28
C GLN A 209 -3.02 2.44 -8.88
N LEU A 210 -1.88 2.36 -8.24
CA LEU A 210 -1.61 2.91 -6.91
C LEU A 210 -0.61 4.07 -7.06
N ALA A 211 -1.02 5.25 -6.61
CA ALA A 211 -0.15 6.39 -6.37
C ALA A 211 -0.03 6.63 -4.87
N PHE A 212 1.14 6.99 -4.37
CA PHE A 212 1.33 7.29 -2.94
C PHE A 212 2.40 8.36 -2.72
N ASP A 213 2.31 9.03 -1.57
CA ASP A 213 3.29 9.99 -1.08
C ASP A 213 3.36 9.95 0.44
N ASN A 214 4.53 10.23 1.00
CA ASN A 214 4.73 10.28 2.45
C ASN A 214 4.17 11.56 3.10
N ASN A 215 3.62 12.50 2.32
CA ASN A 215 2.94 13.69 2.82
C ASN A 215 1.48 13.36 3.17
N GLY A 216 1.28 12.51 4.16
CA GLY A 216 -0.01 12.08 4.65
C GLY A 216 -0.37 12.66 6.02
N ALA A 217 -1.37 12.09 6.68
CA ALA A 217 -1.79 12.47 8.03
C ALA A 217 -0.68 12.23 9.09
N GLY A 218 0.34 11.44 8.77
CA GLY A 218 1.51 11.28 9.62
C GLY A 218 2.24 12.58 9.93
N VAL A 219 2.17 13.60 9.04
CA VAL A 219 2.73 14.92 9.29
C VAL A 219 1.93 15.65 10.37
N LEU A 220 0.60 15.54 10.35
CA LEU A 220 -0.25 16.12 11.40
C LEU A 220 -0.08 15.38 12.74
N GLU A 221 0.05 14.06 12.71
CA GLU A 221 0.37 13.26 13.90
C GLU A 221 1.71 13.67 14.53
N TRP A 222 2.76 13.83 13.71
CA TRP A 222 4.05 14.33 14.17
C TRP A 222 3.91 15.72 14.82
N TYR A 223 3.19 16.65 14.17
CA TYR A 223 2.98 17.99 14.71
C TYR A 223 2.27 17.92 16.06
N ARG A 224 1.18 17.17 16.15
CA ARG A 224 0.42 16.98 17.38
C ARG A 224 1.31 16.44 18.51
N ARG A 225 2.04 15.37 18.26
CA ARG A 225 2.90 14.74 19.29
C ARG A 225 4.02 15.65 19.76
N THR A 226 4.55 16.49 18.89
CA THR A 226 5.74 17.29 19.18
C THR A 226 5.39 18.65 19.76
N TYR A 227 4.34 19.29 19.27
CA TYR A 227 4.03 20.70 19.58
C TYR A 227 2.66 20.91 20.25
N ALA A 228 1.79 19.93 20.22
CA ALA A 228 0.45 20.00 20.79
C ALA A 228 0.05 18.66 21.45
N PRO A 229 0.89 18.09 22.38
CA PRO A 229 0.69 16.74 22.88
C PRO A 229 -0.63 16.57 23.66
N ASP A 230 -1.10 17.61 24.27
CA ASP A 230 -2.34 17.61 25.08
C ASP A 230 -3.61 17.82 24.23
N MET A 231 -3.46 18.10 22.92
CA MET A 231 -4.60 18.30 22.02
C MET A 231 -5.01 17.00 21.32
N SER A 232 -6.32 16.81 21.22
CA SER A 232 -6.90 15.78 20.36
C SER A 232 -6.91 16.22 18.89
N PHE A 233 -7.00 15.26 17.96
CA PHE A 233 -7.21 15.58 16.54
C PHE A 233 -8.50 16.38 16.30
N LYS A 234 -9.55 16.13 17.09
CA LYS A 234 -10.81 16.86 17.00
C LYS A 234 -10.64 18.34 17.38
N GLU A 235 -9.78 18.64 18.36
CA GLU A 235 -9.49 20.04 18.73
C GLU A 235 -8.66 20.72 17.66
N LEU A 236 -7.63 20.05 17.12
CA LEU A 236 -6.83 20.57 16.00
C LEU A 236 -7.70 20.83 14.77
N ASP A 237 -8.64 19.94 14.46
CA ASP A 237 -9.61 20.10 13.36
C ASP A 237 -10.47 21.35 13.56
N ARG A 238 -11.03 21.54 14.77
CA ARG A 238 -11.83 22.72 15.11
C ARG A 238 -11.02 24.01 15.03
N LEU A 239 -9.78 24.00 15.52
CA LEU A 239 -8.90 25.17 15.45
C LEU A 239 -8.50 25.48 14.00
N ALA A 240 -8.19 24.47 13.20
CA ALA A 240 -7.87 24.63 11.79
C ALA A 240 -9.07 25.20 10.99
N ALA A 241 -10.29 24.76 11.32
CA ALA A 241 -11.50 25.30 10.69
C ALA A 241 -11.73 26.79 10.98
N ALA A 242 -11.27 27.29 12.15
CA ALA A 242 -11.43 28.68 12.56
C ALA A 242 -10.36 29.64 11.96
N VAL A 243 -9.30 29.10 11.34
CA VAL A 243 -8.23 29.90 10.71
C VAL A 243 -8.67 30.33 9.30
N PRO A 244 -8.27 31.53 8.82
CA PRO A 244 -8.52 31.94 7.44
C PRO A 244 -7.97 30.95 6.40
N PRO A 245 -8.56 30.89 5.20
CA PRO A 245 -8.12 29.94 4.14
C PRO A 245 -6.67 30.05 3.74
N ASP A 246 -6.08 31.24 3.81
CA ASP A 246 -4.67 31.52 3.50
C ASP A 246 -3.72 31.28 4.69
N CYS A 247 -4.24 30.83 5.85
CA CYS A 247 -3.49 30.59 7.08
C CYS A 247 -2.69 31.84 7.55
N ASP A 248 -3.18 33.06 7.28
CA ASP A 248 -2.44 34.30 7.50
C ASP A 248 -1.01 34.27 6.90
N GLY A 249 -0.89 33.61 5.75
CA GLY A 249 0.35 33.44 5.01
C GLY A 249 1.23 32.26 5.41
N LEU A 250 0.90 31.53 6.50
CA LEU A 250 1.67 30.34 6.90
C LEU A 250 1.48 29.22 5.88
N THR A 251 2.57 28.60 5.40
CA THR A 251 2.50 27.41 4.56
C THR A 251 3.36 26.27 5.09
N ALA A 252 2.95 25.02 4.83
CA ALA A 252 3.72 23.83 5.15
C ALA A 252 4.31 23.22 3.89
N LEU A 253 5.61 22.93 3.89
CA LEU A 253 6.25 22.14 2.85
C LEU A 253 5.71 20.69 2.89
N PRO A 254 5.66 20.00 1.76
CA PRO A 254 5.40 18.56 1.78
C PRO A 254 6.36 17.83 2.71
N GLN A 255 5.82 16.94 3.54
CA GLN A 255 6.62 16.22 4.55
C GLN A 255 7.41 17.14 5.50
N ALA A 256 6.79 18.21 5.98
CA ALA A 256 7.40 19.22 6.86
C ALA A 256 8.15 18.62 8.07
N HIS A 257 7.72 17.45 8.55
CA HIS A 257 8.34 16.71 9.66
C HIS A 257 9.76 16.20 9.37
N LYS A 258 10.22 16.22 8.12
CA LYS A 258 11.61 15.87 7.74
C LYS A 258 12.59 17.02 7.88
N GLN A 259 12.09 18.23 8.11
CA GLN A 259 12.92 19.39 8.37
C GLN A 259 13.12 19.53 9.89
N PRO A 260 14.26 20.10 10.33
CA PRO A 260 14.52 20.35 11.74
C PRO A 260 13.46 21.28 12.35
N GLY A 261 12.95 20.94 13.52
CA GLY A 261 12.00 21.78 14.25
C GLY A 261 10.79 22.18 13.40
N LEU A 262 10.55 23.47 13.24
CA LEU A 262 9.49 24.06 12.40
C LEU A 262 10.00 24.62 11.07
N ASP A 263 11.20 24.26 10.61
CA ASP A 263 11.75 24.76 9.34
C ASP A 263 11.01 24.24 8.10
N GLY A 264 10.19 23.21 8.28
CA GLY A 264 9.22 22.77 7.26
C GLY A 264 8.03 23.73 7.05
N PHE A 265 7.96 24.85 7.79
CA PHE A 265 6.92 25.85 7.64
C PHE A 265 7.54 27.20 7.24
N THR A 266 6.95 27.85 6.23
CA THR A 266 7.41 29.14 5.74
C THR A 266 6.48 30.28 6.18
N ASN A 267 6.98 31.51 6.18
CA ASN A 267 6.25 32.73 6.60
C ASN A 267 5.70 32.65 8.04
N ARG A 268 6.42 32.02 8.94
CA ARG A 268 6.04 31.89 10.36
C ARG A 268 6.00 33.27 11.04
N GLN A 269 4.96 33.50 11.84
CA GLN A 269 4.77 34.68 12.65
C GLN A 269 4.42 34.29 14.09
N ALA A 270 4.70 35.17 15.05
CA ALA A 270 4.40 34.91 16.46
C ALA A 270 2.90 34.74 16.75
N ALA A 271 2.04 35.29 15.90
CA ALA A 271 0.58 35.15 16.00
C ALA A 271 0.04 33.79 15.57
N HIS A 272 0.84 32.98 14.85
CA HIS A 272 0.38 31.68 14.38
C HIS A 272 0.26 30.67 15.53
N GLY A 273 -0.96 30.27 15.83
CA GLY A 273 -1.27 29.23 16.82
C GLY A 273 -1.43 27.84 16.17
N HIS A 274 -1.74 26.80 16.96
CA HIS A 274 -1.86 25.42 16.52
C HIS A 274 -2.85 25.20 15.37
N GLY A 275 -3.92 25.99 15.29
CA GLY A 275 -4.87 25.96 14.18
C GLY A 275 -4.24 26.28 12.82
N HIS A 276 -3.33 27.27 12.79
CA HIS A 276 -2.63 27.66 11.57
C HIS A 276 -1.72 26.56 11.07
N TYR A 277 -0.91 25.95 11.95
CA TYR A 277 -0.03 24.82 11.60
C TYR A 277 -0.83 23.60 11.13
N ALA A 278 -1.91 23.26 11.83
CA ALA A 278 -2.75 22.14 11.45
C ALA A 278 -3.39 22.38 10.06
N ARG A 279 -3.96 23.58 9.82
CA ARG A 279 -4.53 23.92 8.51
C ARG A 279 -3.49 23.93 7.41
N ALA A 280 -2.30 24.49 7.64
CA ALA A 280 -1.21 24.49 6.66
C ALA A 280 -0.79 23.06 6.28
N ILE A 281 -0.68 22.14 7.25
CA ILE A 281 -0.38 20.72 7.00
C ILE A 281 -1.50 20.08 6.18
N MET A 282 -2.76 20.25 6.59
CA MET A 282 -3.93 19.69 5.89
C MET A 282 -4.01 20.20 4.44
N THR A 283 -3.70 21.48 4.23
CA THR A 283 -3.64 22.12 2.91
C THR A 283 -2.53 21.49 2.05
N SER A 284 -1.31 21.39 2.58
CA SER A 284 -0.16 20.77 1.89
C SER A 284 -0.43 19.31 1.49
N THR A 285 -1.05 18.53 2.39
CA THR A 285 -1.44 17.15 2.10
C THR A 285 -2.54 17.10 1.02
N THR A 286 -3.50 18.04 1.06
CA THR A 286 -4.56 18.14 0.05
C THR A 286 -3.98 18.49 -1.34
N ASP A 287 -2.99 19.37 -1.40
CA ASP A 287 -2.29 19.68 -2.66
C ASP A 287 -1.57 18.45 -3.21
N THR A 288 -0.92 17.69 -2.34
CA THR A 288 -0.29 16.43 -2.69
C THR A 288 -1.33 15.42 -3.23
N LEU A 289 -2.52 15.35 -2.61
CA LEU A 289 -3.63 14.54 -3.13
C LEU A 289 -3.99 14.93 -4.56
N GLY A 290 -4.09 16.24 -4.85
CA GLY A 290 -4.33 16.74 -6.20
C GLY A 290 -3.29 16.24 -7.21
N VAL A 291 -2.00 16.28 -6.85
CA VAL A 291 -0.92 15.76 -7.69
C VAL A 291 -1.05 14.25 -7.93
N LEU A 292 -1.43 13.46 -6.92
CA LEU A 292 -1.62 12.02 -7.08
C LEU A 292 -2.82 11.71 -7.99
N LEU A 293 -3.91 12.45 -7.86
CA LEU A 293 -5.09 12.31 -8.72
C LEU A 293 -4.76 12.65 -10.18
N ASP A 294 -3.99 13.70 -10.44
CA ASP A 294 -3.53 14.07 -11.79
C ASP A 294 -2.67 12.97 -12.41
N ARG A 295 -1.81 12.32 -11.63
CA ARG A 295 -1.01 11.17 -12.09
C ARG A 295 -1.87 9.97 -12.44
N LEU A 296 -2.90 9.67 -11.64
CA LEU A 296 -3.81 8.55 -11.88
C LEU A 296 -4.72 8.78 -13.08
N SER A 297 -5.12 10.02 -13.30
CA SER A 297 -6.13 10.38 -14.30
C SER A 297 -5.62 11.50 -15.24
N PRO A 298 -4.66 11.22 -16.13
CA PRO A 298 -4.07 12.24 -17.00
C PRO A 298 -5.06 12.83 -18.01
N ALA A 299 -6.16 12.15 -18.29
CA ALA A 299 -7.25 12.65 -19.15
C ALA A 299 -8.23 13.59 -18.42
N GLY A 300 -8.06 13.79 -17.12
CA GLY A 300 -8.90 14.61 -16.27
C GLY A 300 -9.19 13.94 -14.92
N ARG A 301 -9.32 14.75 -13.88
CA ARG A 301 -9.65 14.24 -12.53
C ARG A 301 -11.02 13.57 -12.50
N PRO A 302 -11.22 12.56 -11.64
CA PRO A 302 -12.53 11.95 -11.44
C PRO A 302 -13.49 12.94 -10.76
N ASP A 303 -14.78 12.87 -11.06
CA ASP A 303 -15.78 13.71 -10.38
C ASP A 303 -15.98 13.32 -8.91
N LYS A 304 -15.73 12.05 -8.58
CA LYS A 304 -15.96 11.47 -7.25
C LYS A 304 -14.75 10.70 -6.73
N VAL A 305 -14.48 10.84 -5.44
CA VAL A 305 -13.43 10.11 -4.73
C VAL A 305 -13.99 9.62 -3.39
N VAL A 306 -13.83 8.34 -3.08
CA VAL A 306 -14.15 7.82 -1.75
C VAL A 306 -12.91 7.92 -0.85
N ALA A 307 -13.09 8.57 0.32
CA ALA A 307 -12.02 8.83 1.27
C ALA A 307 -11.98 7.78 2.39
N THR A 308 -10.78 7.34 2.74
CA THR A 308 -10.49 6.43 3.85
C THR A 308 -9.34 6.95 4.71
N GLY A 309 -8.97 6.20 5.75
CA GLY A 309 -7.91 6.58 6.67
C GLY A 309 -8.31 7.66 7.67
N GLY A 310 -7.35 8.09 8.49
CA GLY A 310 -7.60 9.04 9.58
C GLY A 310 -8.16 10.39 9.11
N GLY A 311 -7.71 10.89 7.96
CA GLY A 311 -8.17 12.14 7.38
C GLY A 311 -9.64 12.11 6.92
N ALA A 312 -10.23 10.94 6.67
CA ALA A 312 -11.64 10.81 6.34
C ALA A 312 -12.58 11.00 7.54
N HIS A 313 -12.06 10.98 8.76
CA HIS A 313 -12.82 11.24 9.99
C HIS A 313 -12.85 12.73 10.39
N SER A 314 -12.13 13.60 9.67
CA SER A 314 -12.13 15.04 9.88
C SER A 314 -13.13 15.71 8.92
N PRO A 315 -14.26 16.23 9.43
CA PRO A 315 -15.23 16.94 8.60
C PRO A 315 -14.63 18.17 7.92
N PHE A 316 -13.77 18.90 8.63
CA PHE A 316 -13.09 20.06 8.07
C PHE A 316 -12.11 19.68 6.96
N TRP A 317 -11.30 18.63 7.15
CA TRP A 317 -10.35 18.21 6.12
C TRP A 317 -11.06 17.68 4.87
N LEU A 318 -12.16 16.96 5.01
CA LEU A 318 -13.00 16.57 3.87
C LEU A 318 -13.57 17.79 3.13
N GLN A 319 -14.03 18.81 3.86
CA GLN A 319 -14.49 20.06 3.25
C GLN A 319 -13.36 20.77 2.51
N LEU A 320 -12.19 20.92 3.15
CA LEU A 320 -10.99 21.50 2.55
C LEU A 320 -10.59 20.80 1.24
N LYS A 321 -10.62 19.46 1.23
CA LYS A 321 -10.34 18.67 0.03
C LYS A 321 -11.35 18.98 -1.09
N ARG A 322 -12.65 19.01 -0.79
CA ARG A 322 -13.71 19.31 -1.77
C ARG A 322 -13.53 20.70 -2.38
N GLU A 323 -13.36 21.71 -1.54
CA GLU A 323 -13.21 23.10 -1.96
C GLU A 323 -11.95 23.31 -2.82
N ARG A 324 -10.82 22.75 -2.36
CA ARG A 324 -9.53 22.99 -3.00
C ARG A 324 -9.34 22.21 -4.30
N LEU A 325 -9.93 21.01 -4.39
CA LEU A 325 -9.78 20.15 -5.56
C LEU A 325 -10.96 20.23 -6.52
N GLY A 326 -12.08 20.79 -6.11
CA GLY A 326 -13.28 20.87 -6.92
C GLY A 326 -13.94 19.52 -7.20
N LEU A 327 -13.83 18.56 -6.24
CA LEU A 327 -14.27 17.17 -6.40
C LEU A 327 -15.29 16.79 -5.33
N ASP A 328 -16.21 15.87 -5.64
CA ASP A 328 -17.06 15.22 -4.65
C ASP A 328 -16.26 14.17 -3.88
N ILE A 329 -15.72 14.54 -2.72
CA ILE A 329 -14.96 13.65 -1.83
C ILE A 329 -15.81 13.31 -0.62
N PHE A 330 -16.09 12.03 -0.41
CA PHE A 330 -16.95 11.56 0.67
C PHE A 330 -16.33 10.39 1.43
N PRO A 331 -16.60 10.22 2.72
CA PRO A 331 -16.01 9.16 3.52
C PRO A 331 -16.58 7.79 3.15
N ALA A 332 -15.77 6.74 3.32
CA ALA A 332 -16.25 5.37 3.29
C ALA A 332 -17.25 5.11 4.42
N GLU A 333 -18.23 4.24 4.19
CA GLU A 333 -19.27 3.90 5.18
C GLU A 333 -18.78 2.94 6.27
N CYS A 334 -17.55 2.45 6.17
CA CYS A 334 -17.01 1.43 7.05
C CYS A 334 -15.70 1.94 7.68
N SER A 335 -15.53 1.67 8.97
CA SER A 335 -14.33 2.08 9.73
C SER A 335 -13.09 1.27 9.35
N GLU A 336 -13.28 0.00 8.93
CA GLU A 336 -12.20 -0.94 8.60
C GLU A 336 -12.31 -1.41 7.13
N PRO A 337 -12.05 -0.51 6.16
CA PRO A 337 -12.28 -0.83 4.75
C PRO A 337 -11.39 -1.96 4.23
N ALA A 338 -10.16 -2.13 4.73
CA ALA A 338 -9.28 -3.22 4.32
C ALA A 338 -9.85 -4.59 4.74
N CYS A 339 -10.37 -4.70 5.96
CA CYS A 339 -11.03 -5.92 6.44
C CYS A 339 -12.31 -6.22 5.63
N ARG A 340 -13.12 -5.18 5.36
CA ARG A 340 -14.31 -5.33 4.52
C ARG A 340 -13.95 -5.79 3.10
N GLY A 341 -12.91 -5.23 2.49
CA GLY A 341 -12.45 -5.62 1.16
C GLY A 341 -11.98 -7.08 1.11
N ALA A 342 -11.20 -7.51 2.09
CA ALA A 342 -10.80 -8.90 2.22
C ALA A 342 -12.02 -9.84 2.36
N ALA A 343 -13.01 -9.46 3.17
CA ALA A 343 -14.25 -10.23 3.33
C ALA A 343 -15.07 -10.28 2.03
N LEU A 344 -15.14 -9.19 1.28
CA LEU A 344 -15.83 -9.15 -0.03
C LEU A 344 -15.15 -10.07 -1.05
N LEU A 345 -13.81 -10.10 -1.10
CA LEU A 345 -13.06 -11.02 -1.95
C LEU A 345 -13.35 -12.48 -1.58
N ALA A 346 -13.39 -12.81 -0.29
CA ALA A 346 -13.70 -14.14 0.19
C ALA A 346 -15.15 -14.53 -0.12
N ALA A 347 -16.12 -13.64 0.12
CA ALA A 347 -17.54 -13.88 -0.17
C ALA A 347 -17.79 -14.12 -1.67
N ARG A 348 -17.13 -13.34 -2.52
CA ARG A 348 -17.21 -13.50 -3.97
C ARG A 348 -16.69 -14.88 -4.42
N ALA A 349 -15.56 -15.31 -3.90
CA ALA A 349 -15.04 -16.64 -4.19
C ALA A 349 -15.99 -17.75 -3.74
N ALA A 350 -16.62 -17.60 -2.57
CA ALA A 350 -17.57 -18.59 -2.04
C ALA A 350 -18.84 -18.74 -2.89
N THR A 351 -19.23 -17.70 -3.63
CA THR A 351 -20.40 -17.71 -4.53
C THR A 351 -20.07 -18.14 -5.96
N ALA A 352 -18.79 -18.25 -6.32
CA ALA A 352 -18.37 -18.71 -7.63
C ALA A 352 -18.73 -20.21 -7.83
N PRO A 353 -19.07 -20.62 -9.08
CA PRO A 353 -19.38 -22.01 -9.38
C PRO A 353 -18.24 -22.95 -8.94
N GLN A 354 -18.60 -24.10 -8.34
CA GLN A 354 -17.64 -25.08 -7.78
C GLN A 354 -16.57 -25.59 -8.77
N ALA A 355 -16.76 -25.40 -10.07
CA ALA A 355 -15.76 -25.71 -11.10
C ALA A 355 -14.42 -24.95 -10.91
N GLN A 356 -14.42 -23.81 -10.20
CA GLN A 356 -13.20 -23.08 -9.86
C GLN A 356 -12.47 -23.65 -8.61
N TRP A 357 -13.06 -24.62 -7.93
CA TRP A 357 -12.51 -25.23 -6.71
C TRP A 357 -11.66 -26.48 -7.01
N GLN A 358 -11.55 -26.88 -8.28
CA GLN A 358 -10.64 -27.94 -8.67
C GLN A 358 -9.22 -27.39 -8.71
N LEU A 359 -8.43 -27.85 -7.76
CA LEU A 359 -7.00 -27.55 -7.58
C LEU A 359 -6.25 -27.81 -8.90
N GLN A 360 -5.59 -26.77 -9.43
CA GLN A 360 -4.49 -26.90 -10.36
C GLN A 360 -3.21 -27.28 -9.61
#